data_b3dc5af1619dc6e17b22a84acfddcd11
#
_entry.id   b3dc5af1619dc6e17b22a84acfddcd11
#
_cell.length_a   1.000
_cell.length_b   1.000
_cell.length_c   1.000
_cell.angle_alpha   90.00
_cell.angle_beta   90.00
_cell.angle_gamma   90.00
#
_symmetry.space_group_name_H-M   'P 1'
#
loop_
_entity.id
_entity.type
_entity.pdbx_description
1 polymer ?
#
loop_
_entity_poly.entity_id
_entity_poly.type
_entity_poly.pdbx_seq_one_letter_code
_entity_poly.pdbx_strand_id
1 'polypeptide(L)'
;MPVTLDCGISGELSAANAALLDATSQGLVSYDGEGQIDTGLADRWTVTTDGRSYIFRLRQAKWTNGRKVTAEDVAEILRDYLAPASRHILKDDFPEVETIKAMTDTVIEIRLAVPQPAILELLAQPSMAIVNRGMSWGPMRARKIGRAVLLSPVPDPLAEDQEAAAAAANDPAASIELTGTSPAGALARFKNGYADGVIGGRFSTLPYFAASNIGRSRLV
;
A
#
# COMPACT_ATOMS: atom_id res chain seq x y z
N MET A 1 -15.91 15.80 7.88
CA MET A 1 -16.15 14.47 8.47
C MET A 1 -15.25 13.50 7.73
N PRO A 2 -14.69 12.47 8.37
CA PRO A 2 -13.88 11.48 7.66
C PRO A 2 -14.75 10.69 6.67
N VAL A 3 -14.16 10.32 5.53
CA VAL A 3 -14.81 9.44 4.55
C VAL A 3 -14.92 8.05 5.14
N THR A 4 -16.11 7.45 5.10
CA THR A 4 -16.35 6.10 5.64
C THR A 4 -16.40 5.09 4.50
N LEU A 5 -15.46 4.14 4.50
CA LEU A 5 -15.41 3.04 3.54
C LEU A 5 -15.72 1.72 4.24
N ASP A 6 -16.66 0.96 3.71
CA ASP A 6 -16.98 -0.37 4.19
C ASP A 6 -16.38 -1.46 3.29
N CYS A 7 -15.82 -2.49 3.90
CA CYS A 7 -15.09 -3.55 3.22
C CYS A 7 -15.75 -4.91 3.46
N GLY A 8 -16.09 -5.61 2.39
CA GLY A 8 -16.59 -6.98 2.50
C GLY A 8 -15.47 -7.96 2.91
N ILE A 9 -15.72 -8.76 3.95
CA ILE A 9 -14.74 -9.72 4.47
C ILE A 9 -14.88 -11.05 3.74
N SER A 10 -13.82 -11.57 3.13
CA SER A 10 -13.60 -13.00 2.95
C SER A 10 -12.15 -13.32 2.56
N GLY A 11 -11.61 -14.30 3.20
CA GLY A 11 -10.24 -14.72 3.33
C GLY A 11 -9.45 -14.96 2.05
N GLU A 12 -8.62 -14.12 1.78
CA GLU A 12 -7.47 -13.80 0.95
C GLU A 12 -7.30 -12.32 1.18
N LEU A 13 -6.15 -11.70 0.95
CA LEU A 13 -5.93 -10.28 1.26
C LEU A 13 -7.22 -9.49 0.95
N SER A 14 -8.07 -9.28 1.94
CA SER A 14 -9.37 -8.66 1.70
C SER A 14 -9.08 -7.28 1.12
N ALA A 15 -9.91 -6.77 0.23
CA ALA A 15 -9.76 -5.42 -0.32
C ALA A 15 -9.53 -4.38 0.79
N ALA A 16 -10.09 -4.64 1.99
CA ALA A 16 -9.83 -3.88 3.20
C ALA A 16 -8.37 -3.92 3.67
N ASN A 17 -7.79 -5.11 3.71
CA ASN A 17 -6.40 -5.27 4.14
C ASN A 17 -5.44 -4.71 3.07
N ALA A 18 -5.75 -4.89 1.79
CA ALA A 18 -4.97 -4.29 0.71
C ALA A 18 -5.02 -2.76 0.79
N ALA A 19 -6.20 -2.16 0.91
CA ALA A 19 -6.35 -0.72 1.07
C ALA A 19 -5.67 -0.18 2.35
N LEU A 20 -5.74 -0.95 3.46
CA LEU A 20 -5.06 -0.58 4.70
C LEU A 20 -3.54 -0.64 4.55
N LEU A 21 -3.01 -1.68 3.90
CA LEU A 21 -1.58 -1.81 3.62
C LEU A 21 -1.12 -0.68 2.71
N ASP A 22 -1.80 -0.44 1.60
CA ASP A 22 -1.45 0.60 0.64
C ASP A 22 -1.47 2.00 1.27
N ALA A 23 -2.46 2.29 2.11
CA ALA A 23 -2.53 3.55 2.84
C ALA A 23 -1.44 3.73 3.89
N THR A 24 -1.03 2.64 4.59
CA THR A 24 -0.11 2.73 5.74
C THR A 24 1.31 2.29 5.44
N SER A 25 1.53 1.56 4.36
CA SER A 25 2.83 1.02 3.97
C SER A 25 2.89 0.88 2.46
N GLN A 26 3.87 1.50 1.84
CA GLN A 26 4.09 1.37 0.40
C GLN A 26 5.29 0.45 0.15
N GLY A 27 5.34 -0.12 -1.06
CA GLY A 27 6.50 -0.83 -1.58
C GLY A 27 7.64 0.14 -1.95
N LEU A 28 8.67 -0.39 -2.61
CA LEU A 28 9.71 0.46 -3.23
C LEU A 28 9.10 1.39 -4.29
N VAL A 29 8.17 0.88 -5.04
CA VAL A 29 7.34 1.60 -6.03
C VAL A 29 5.87 1.30 -5.74
N SER A 30 4.98 2.08 -6.31
CA SER A 30 3.53 1.95 -6.15
C SER A 30 2.83 2.12 -7.49
N TYR A 31 1.53 1.90 -7.55
CA TYR A 31 0.71 2.29 -8.67
C TYR A 31 0.09 3.67 -8.41
N ASP A 32 0.03 4.49 -9.46
CA ASP A 32 -0.77 5.72 -9.44
C ASP A 32 -2.26 5.44 -9.70
N GLY A 33 -3.07 6.51 -9.79
CA GLY A 33 -4.52 6.40 -10.05
C GLY A 33 -4.88 5.89 -11.44
N GLU A 34 -3.95 5.92 -12.38
CA GLU A 34 -4.06 5.42 -13.76
C GLU A 34 -3.50 3.99 -13.91
N GLY A 35 -2.94 3.42 -12.85
CA GLY A 35 -2.35 2.08 -12.85
C GLY A 35 -0.94 2.03 -13.43
N GLN A 36 -0.24 3.17 -13.52
CA GLN A 36 1.16 3.25 -13.93
C GLN A 36 2.07 3.12 -12.71
N ILE A 37 3.31 2.69 -12.94
CA ILE A 37 4.32 2.63 -11.88
C ILE A 37 4.77 4.04 -11.50
N ASP A 38 4.60 4.35 -10.23
CA ASP A 38 4.99 5.61 -9.61
C ASP A 38 5.91 5.36 -8.41
N THR A 39 6.42 6.44 -7.86
CA THR A 39 7.30 6.43 -6.69
C THR A 39 6.57 5.92 -5.45
N GLY A 40 7.25 5.07 -4.69
CA GLY A 40 6.82 4.60 -3.37
C GLY A 40 7.83 5.04 -2.32
N LEU A 41 8.46 4.08 -1.64
CA LEU A 41 9.60 4.35 -0.75
C LEU A 41 10.84 4.83 -1.53
N ALA A 42 11.00 4.40 -2.78
CA ALA A 42 12.00 4.94 -3.67
C ALA A 42 11.49 6.22 -4.35
N ASP A 43 12.27 7.30 -4.31
CA ASP A 43 12.00 8.54 -5.03
C ASP A 43 12.41 8.46 -6.50
N ARG A 44 13.30 7.52 -6.84
CA ARG A 44 13.76 7.21 -8.20
C ARG A 44 14.45 5.86 -8.25
N TRP A 45 14.54 5.33 -9.45
CA TRP A 45 15.31 4.12 -9.72
C TRP A 45 15.98 4.19 -11.09
N THR A 46 16.98 3.33 -11.27
CA THR A 46 17.71 3.17 -12.52
C THR A 46 17.89 1.69 -12.80
N VAL A 47 17.75 1.30 -14.06
CA VAL A 47 17.98 -0.08 -14.52
C VAL A 47 19.30 -0.09 -15.30
N THR A 48 20.16 -1.07 -15.02
CA THR A 48 21.41 -1.24 -15.76
C THR A 48 21.15 -1.66 -17.21
N THR A 49 22.11 -1.40 -18.08
CA THR A 49 21.99 -1.65 -19.53
C THR A 49 21.71 -3.12 -19.86
N ASP A 50 22.16 -4.05 -19.00
CA ASP A 50 21.89 -5.48 -19.11
C ASP A 50 20.49 -5.89 -18.61
N GLY A 51 19.71 -4.94 -18.07
CA GLY A 51 18.36 -5.14 -17.55
C GLY A 51 18.30 -6.01 -16.28
N ARG A 52 19.45 -6.28 -15.65
CA ARG A 52 19.52 -7.23 -14.51
C ARG A 52 19.59 -6.56 -13.15
N SER A 53 20.16 -5.36 -13.04
CA SER A 53 20.24 -4.63 -11.76
C SER A 53 19.31 -3.44 -11.76
N TYR A 54 18.50 -3.38 -10.69
CA TYR A 54 17.58 -2.29 -10.38
C TYR A 54 18.12 -1.58 -9.14
N ILE A 55 18.49 -0.30 -9.30
CA ILE A 55 19.09 0.52 -8.26
C ILE A 55 18.06 1.55 -7.83
N PHE A 56 17.56 1.43 -6.61
CA PHE A 56 16.55 2.31 -6.04
C PHE A 56 17.20 3.29 -5.06
N ARG A 57 16.83 4.57 -5.14
CA ARG A 57 17.18 5.57 -4.14
C ARG A 57 15.96 5.81 -3.25
N LEU A 58 16.11 5.56 -1.96
CA LEU A 58 15.06 5.73 -0.98
C LEU A 58 14.92 7.20 -0.59
N ARG A 59 13.66 7.65 -0.44
CA ARG A 59 13.34 8.94 0.17
C ARG A 59 13.64 8.93 1.67
N GLN A 60 13.71 10.09 2.27
CA GLN A 60 13.83 10.20 3.72
C GLN A 60 12.49 9.85 4.38
N ALA A 61 12.36 8.61 4.82
CA ALA A 61 11.19 8.10 5.49
C ALA A 61 11.51 7.71 6.94
N LYS A 62 10.46 7.66 7.78
CA LYS A 62 10.56 7.21 9.17
C LYS A 62 9.51 6.15 9.44
N TRP A 63 9.91 5.11 10.14
CA TRP A 63 8.99 4.14 10.72
C TRP A 63 8.02 4.81 11.70
N THR A 64 6.90 4.16 12.00
CA THR A 64 5.90 4.64 12.97
C THR A 64 6.48 4.93 14.36
N ASN A 65 7.64 4.36 14.71
CA ASN A 65 8.37 4.63 15.96
C ASN A 65 9.36 5.82 15.86
N GLY A 66 9.41 6.52 14.72
CA GLY A 66 10.29 7.68 14.49
C GLY A 66 11.71 7.35 14.01
N ARG A 67 12.14 6.07 14.01
CA ARG A 67 13.43 5.66 13.43
C ARG A 67 13.44 5.92 11.92
N LYS A 68 14.60 6.28 11.38
CA LYS A 68 14.80 6.36 9.92
C LYS A 68 14.63 4.98 9.30
N VAL A 69 14.01 4.95 8.12
CA VAL A 69 14.01 3.78 7.24
C VAL A 69 15.35 3.76 6.53
N THR A 70 16.09 2.66 6.62
CA THR A 70 17.38 2.51 5.95
C THR A 70 17.29 1.50 4.81
N ALA A 71 18.19 1.60 3.83
CA ALA A 71 18.28 0.64 2.74
C ALA A 71 18.57 -0.79 3.26
N GLU A 72 19.28 -0.93 4.38
CA GLU A 72 19.51 -2.26 5.00
C GLU A 72 18.22 -2.83 5.60
N ASP A 73 17.43 -2.00 6.32
CA ASP A 73 16.10 -2.44 6.81
C ASP A 73 15.24 -2.98 5.64
N VAL A 74 15.23 -2.26 4.51
CA VAL A 74 14.46 -2.63 3.31
C VAL A 74 15.01 -3.89 2.66
N ALA A 75 16.34 -3.99 2.53
CA ALA A 75 16.98 -5.17 1.96
C ALA A 75 16.73 -6.44 2.78
N GLU A 76 16.74 -6.34 4.12
CA GLU A 76 16.41 -7.43 5.03
C GLU A 76 14.97 -7.90 4.83
N ILE A 77 14.02 -6.97 4.80
CA ILE A 77 12.60 -7.27 4.59
C ILE A 77 12.36 -7.96 3.24
N LEU A 78 12.95 -7.45 2.15
CA LEU A 78 12.78 -8.04 0.83
C LEU A 78 13.45 -9.42 0.73
N ARG A 79 14.61 -9.62 1.36
CA ARG A 79 15.25 -10.93 1.46
C ARG A 79 14.37 -11.94 2.21
N ASP A 80 13.72 -11.49 3.29
CA ASP A 80 12.78 -12.33 4.05
C ASP A 80 11.54 -12.68 3.22
N TYR A 81 10.98 -11.73 2.46
CA TYR A 81 9.84 -11.99 1.58
C TYR A 81 10.16 -13.04 0.50
N LEU A 82 11.36 -12.98 -0.06
CA LEU A 82 11.80 -13.84 -1.16
C LEU A 82 12.60 -15.07 -0.71
N ALA A 83 12.80 -15.25 0.59
CA ALA A 83 13.53 -16.42 1.11
C ALA A 83 12.84 -17.75 0.72
N PRO A 84 13.60 -18.85 0.51
CA PRO A 84 13.03 -20.14 0.14
C PRO A 84 11.95 -20.65 1.10
N ALA A 85 12.10 -20.38 2.40
CA ALA A 85 11.15 -20.76 3.44
C ALA A 85 10.01 -19.74 3.64
N SER A 86 10.00 -18.64 2.90
CA SER A 86 8.97 -17.61 3.02
C SER A 86 7.60 -18.16 2.59
N ARG A 87 6.56 -17.65 3.24
CA ARG A 87 5.16 -17.87 2.87
C ARG A 87 4.56 -16.63 2.17
N HIS A 88 5.41 -15.74 1.70
CA HIS A 88 4.95 -14.55 0.99
C HIS A 88 4.21 -14.93 -0.29
N ILE A 89 3.05 -14.30 -0.52
CA ILE A 89 2.11 -14.68 -1.59
C ILE A 89 2.72 -14.56 -2.99
N LEU A 90 3.61 -13.59 -3.22
CA LEU A 90 4.24 -13.36 -4.53
C LEU A 90 5.62 -14.00 -4.68
N LYS A 91 6.07 -14.79 -3.70
CA LYS A 91 7.43 -15.35 -3.73
C LYS A 91 7.71 -16.14 -5.01
N ASP A 92 6.76 -16.97 -5.43
CA ASP A 92 6.93 -17.85 -6.58
C ASP A 92 6.71 -17.13 -7.93
N ASP A 93 6.16 -15.91 -7.90
CA ASP A 93 5.98 -15.05 -9.07
C ASP A 93 7.22 -14.17 -9.34
N PHE A 94 8.11 -14.05 -8.33
CA PHE A 94 9.33 -13.27 -8.49
C PHE A 94 10.36 -14.00 -9.35
N PRO A 95 11.09 -13.28 -10.20
CA PRO A 95 12.23 -13.84 -10.90
C PRO A 95 13.31 -14.28 -9.90
N GLU A 96 14.22 -15.12 -10.34
CA GLU A 96 15.38 -15.50 -9.52
C GLU A 96 16.22 -14.27 -9.21
N VAL A 97 16.27 -13.92 -7.91
CA VAL A 97 17.02 -12.79 -7.38
C VAL A 97 18.41 -13.28 -6.96
N GLU A 98 19.47 -12.80 -7.62
CA GLU A 98 20.83 -13.12 -7.25
C GLU A 98 21.24 -12.43 -5.93
N THR A 99 20.94 -11.13 -5.82
CA THR A 99 21.30 -10.35 -4.63
C THR A 99 20.33 -9.20 -4.37
N ILE A 100 20.14 -8.89 -3.08
CA ILE A 100 19.52 -7.66 -2.60
C ILE A 100 20.49 -7.04 -1.62
N LYS A 101 21.00 -5.84 -1.92
CA LYS A 101 22.06 -5.18 -1.13
C LYS A 101 21.74 -3.72 -0.87
N ALA A 102 21.95 -3.28 0.37
CA ALA A 102 22.11 -1.85 0.64
C ALA A 102 23.49 -1.42 0.16
N MET A 103 23.53 -0.50 -0.79
CA MET A 103 24.78 0.10 -1.31
C MET A 103 25.23 1.27 -0.43
N THR A 104 24.26 2.01 0.11
CA THR A 104 24.43 3.07 1.10
C THR A 104 23.21 3.04 2.04
N ASP A 105 23.13 3.95 3.01
CA ASP A 105 21.96 4.10 3.90
C ASP A 105 20.66 4.35 3.15
N THR A 106 20.74 4.88 1.91
CA THR A 106 19.55 5.27 1.11
C THR A 106 19.51 4.65 -0.28
N VAL A 107 20.44 3.77 -0.63
CA VAL A 107 20.50 3.15 -1.97
C VAL A 107 20.49 1.65 -1.82
N ILE A 108 19.54 1.00 -2.47
CA ILE A 108 19.41 -0.46 -2.52
C ILE A 108 19.53 -0.95 -3.97
N GLU A 109 20.27 -2.03 -4.18
CA GLU A 109 20.33 -2.75 -5.44
C GLU A 109 19.61 -4.09 -5.32
N ILE A 110 18.76 -4.38 -6.30
CA ILE A 110 18.17 -5.70 -6.55
C ILE A 110 18.75 -6.22 -7.86
N ARG A 111 19.49 -7.31 -7.81
CA ARG A 111 20.08 -7.95 -8.97
C ARG A 111 19.39 -9.28 -9.27
N LEU A 112 18.99 -9.46 -10.52
CA LEU A 112 18.30 -10.63 -11.04
C LEU A 112 19.24 -11.55 -11.81
N ALA A 113 18.97 -12.83 -11.81
CA ALA A 113 19.67 -13.82 -12.62
C ALA A 113 19.45 -13.58 -14.12
N VAL A 114 18.26 -13.18 -14.51
CA VAL A 114 17.88 -12.84 -15.89
C VAL A 114 17.09 -11.52 -15.91
N PRO A 115 17.15 -10.75 -17.01
CA PRO A 115 16.37 -9.54 -17.14
C PRO A 115 14.86 -9.81 -17.03
N GLN A 116 14.14 -9.06 -16.21
CA GLN A 116 12.69 -9.18 -16.03
C GLN A 116 12.03 -7.79 -15.96
N PRO A 117 11.52 -7.28 -17.08
CA PRO A 117 10.90 -5.95 -17.11
C PRO A 117 9.72 -5.79 -16.13
N ALA A 118 8.95 -6.86 -15.89
CA ALA A 118 7.78 -6.83 -15.02
C ALA A 118 8.09 -6.83 -13.50
N ILE A 119 9.35 -6.70 -13.09
CA ILE A 119 9.69 -6.69 -11.66
C ILE A 119 9.12 -5.45 -10.94
N LEU A 120 9.00 -4.31 -11.63
CA LEU A 120 8.46 -3.10 -11.03
C LEU A 120 6.98 -3.27 -10.68
N GLU A 121 6.21 -3.94 -11.55
CA GLU A 121 4.81 -4.27 -11.32
C GLU A 121 4.65 -5.23 -10.14
N LEU A 122 5.57 -6.17 -9.96
CA LEU A 122 5.59 -7.06 -8.80
C LEU A 122 5.91 -6.28 -7.51
N LEU A 123 6.92 -5.40 -7.55
CA LEU A 123 7.33 -4.56 -6.41
C LEU A 123 6.28 -3.52 -6.04
N ALA A 124 5.40 -3.13 -6.97
CA ALA A 124 4.30 -2.19 -6.74
C ALA A 124 3.06 -2.86 -6.11
N GLN A 125 3.02 -4.19 -6.03
CA GLN A 125 1.87 -4.88 -5.43
C GLN A 125 1.75 -4.52 -3.94
N PRO A 126 0.52 -4.30 -3.40
CA PRO A 126 0.31 -3.98 -1.99
C PRO A 126 0.91 -5.02 -1.03
N SER A 127 1.00 -6.28 -1.44
CA SER A 127 1.64 -7.35 -0.66
C SER A 127 3.16 -7.17 -0.50
N MET A 128 3.80 -6.40 -1.39
CA MET A 128 5.23 -6.03 -1.31
C MET A 128 5.48 -4.77 -0.48
N ALA A 129 4.47 -4.28 0.24
CA ALA A 129 4.61 -3.17 1.16
C ALA A 129 5.73 -3.41 2.18
N ILE A 130 6.57 -2.40 2.40
CA ILE A 130 7.70 -2.50 3.31
C ILE A 130 7.23 -2.31 4.75
N VAL A 131 7.18 -3.41 5.50
CA VAL A 131 6.73 -3.45 6.89
C VAL A 131 7.78 -4.12 7.76
N ASN A 132 8.25 -3.45 8.81
CA ASN A 132 9.23 -3.98 9.74
C ASN A 132 8.58 -4.30 11.09
N ARG A 133 8.31 -5.60 11.36
CA ARG A 133 7.75 -6.08 12.66
C ARG A 133 6.53 -5.27 13.11
N GLY A 134 5.61 -5.00 12.20
CA GLY A 134 4.40 -4.21 12.45
C GLY A 134 4.61 -2.70 12.44
N MET A 135 5.84 -2.22 12.24
CA MET A 135 6.12 -0.83 11.95
C MET A 135 5.97 -0.60 10.45
N SER A 136 5.20 0.41 10.11
CA SER A 136 4.98 0.83 8.73
C SER A 136 5.54 2.22 8.48
N TRP A 137 5.64 2.58 7.24
CA TRP A 137 5.83 3.93 6.77
C TRP A 137 4.81 4.12 5.64
N GLY A 138 4.28 5.28 5.43
CA GLY A 138 3.29 5.50 4.37
C GLY A 138 2.57 6.82 4.57
N PRO A 139 1.72 7.20 3.61
CA PRO A 139 1.04 8.50 3.62
C PRO A 139 0.00 8.62 4.73
N MET A 140 -0.45 7.50 5.30
CA MET A 140 -1.46 7.54 6.36
C MET A 140 -1.05 6.72 7.58
N ARG A 141 -1.55 7.12 8.75
CA ARG A 141 -1.46 6.37 10.01
C ARG A 141 -2.79 5.74 10.35
N ALA A 142 -2.75 4.44 10.68
CA ALA A 142 -3.92 3.70 11.12
C ALA A 142 -4.06 3.75 12.65
N ARG A 143 -5.28 4.05 13.13
CA ARG A 143 -5.64 3.97 14.55
C ARG A 143 -6.96 3.21 14.70
N LYS A 144 -6.94 2.15 15.48
CA LYS A 144 -8.17 1.37 15.76
C LYS A 144 -9.12 2.17 16.65
N ILE A 145 -10.38 2.27 16.23
CA ILE A 145 -11.47 2.91 16.97
C ILE A 145 -12.64 1.92 17.05
N GLY A 146 -12.75 1.20 18.14
CA GLY A 146 -13.79 0.17 18.29
C GLY A 146 -13.62 -0.94 17.22
N ARG A 147 -14.58 -1.03 16.30
CA ARG A 147 -14.56 -1.96 15.15
C ARG A 147 -14.03 -1.36 13.87
N ALA A 148 -13.82 -0.05 13.85
CA ALA A 148 -13.29 0.69 12.71
C ALA A 148 -11.79 0.93 12.83
N VAL A 149 -11.17 1.25 11.71
CA VAL A 149 -9.81 1.79 11.64
C VAL A 149 -9.89 3.19 11.04
N LEU A 150 -9.44 4.18 11.78
CA LEU A 150 -9.26 5.53 11.28
C LEU A 150 -7.89 5.65 10.64
N LEU A 151 -7.86 6.04 9.38
CA LEU A 151 -6.67 6.44 8.64
C LEU A 151 -6.59 7.96 8.66
N SER A 152 -5.48 8.49 9.15
CA SER A 152 -5.20 9.94 9.14
C SER A 152 -3.93 10.21 8.35
N PRO A 153 -3.90 11.24 7.49
CA PRO A 153 -2.71 11.57 6.72
C PRO A 153 -1.49 11.83 7.61
N VAL A 154 -0.31 11.54 7.08
CA VAL A 154 0.97 11.93 7.68
C VAL A 154 1.47 13.14 6.89
N PRO A 155 1.89 14.24 7.55
CA PRO A 155 2.47 15.36 6.83
C PRO A 155 3.67 14.90 5.97
N ASP A 156 3.72 15.36 4.72
CA ASP A 156 4.87 15.08 3.86
C ASP A 156 6.11 15.78 4.42
N PRO A 157 7.16 15.03 4.82
CA PRO A 157 8.38 15.61 5.37
C PRO A 157 9.19 16.41 4.33
N LEU A 158 8.88 16.28 3.05
CA LEU A 158 9.54 16.98 1.94
C LEU A 158 8.71 18.15 1.40
N ALA A 159 7.52 18.42 1.96
CA ALA A 159 6.71 19.56 1.56
C ALA A 159 7.49 20.86 1.73
N GLU A 160 7.43 21.76 0.75
CA GLU A 160 8.06 23.08 0.81
C GLU A 160 7.47 23.92 1.95
N ASP A 161 6.16 23.83 2.16
CA ASP A 161 5.45 24.45 3.27
C ASP A 161 5.03 23.38 4.30
N GLN A 162 5.83 23.22 5.34
CA GLN A 162 5.59 22.24 6.40
C GLN A 162 4.36 22.59 7.26
N GLU A 163 4.02 23.87 7.40
CA GLU A 163 2.85 24.30 8.18
C GLU A 163 1.56 23.97 7.42
N ALA A 164 1.52 24.25 6.12
CA ALA A 164 0.40 23.87 5.25
C ALA A 164 0.23 22.33 5.16
N ALA A 165 1.32 21.58 5.05
CA ALA A 165 1.30 20.13 5.04
C ALA A 165 0.77 19.55 6.37
N ALA A 166 1.19 20.12 7.50
CA ALA A 166 0.70 19.71 8.81
C ALA A 166 -0.79 20.09 9.01
N ALA A 167 -1.22 21.24 8.52
CA ALA A 167 -2.62 21.67 8.57
C ALA A 167 -3.49 20.72 7.72
N ALA A 168 -3.08 20.38 6.50
CA ALA A 168 -3.78 19.46 5.63
C ALA A 168 -3.87 18.04 6.23
N ALA A 169 -2.82 17.56 6.87
CA ALA A 169 -2.82 16.25 7.54
C ALA A 169 -3.72 16.22 8.79
N ASN A 170 -3.99 17.35 9.40
CA ASN A 170 -4.90 17.47 10.55
C ASN A 170 -6.35 17.76 10.14
N ASP A 171 -6.65 17.93 8.85
CA ASP A 171 -8.02 18.12 8.38
C ASP A 171 -8.82 16.81 8.58
N PRO A 172 -9.92 16.82 9.35
CA PRO A 172 -10.77 15.65 9.50
C PRO A 172 -11.35 15.14 8.18
N ALA A 173 -11.52 16.02 7.19
CA ALA A 173 -12.03 15.65 5.86
C ALA A 173 -11.01 14.82 5.06
N ALA A 174 -9.72 14.92 5.37
CA ALA A 174 -8.67 14.10 4.76
C ALA A 174 -8.52 12.71 5.42
N SER A 175 -9.25 12.46 6.51
CA SER A 175 -9.21 11.16 7.20
C SER A 175 -10.23 10.18 6.62
N ILE A 176 -9.89 8.88 6.64
CA ILE A 176 -10.74 7.79 6.14
C ILE A 176 -11.05 6.84 7.28
N GLU A 177 -12.33 6.55 7.50
CA GLU A 177 -12.77 5.51 8.44
C GLU A 177 -13.09 4.22 7.68
N LEU A 178 -12.31 3.17 7.94
CA LEU A 178 -12.50 1.84 7.36
C LEU A 178 -13.26 0.96 8.34
N THR A 179 -14.40 0.43 7.92
CA THR A 179 -15.20 -0.55 8.70
C THR A 179 -15.34 -1.86 7.95
N GLY A 180 -14.91 -2.95 8.56
CA GLY A 180 -15.14 -4.30 8.03
C GLY A 180 -16.53 -4.82 8.39
N THR A 181 -17.34 -5.20 7.38
CA THR A 181 -18.69 -5.74 7.57
C THR A 181 -19.04 -6.75 6.47
N SER A 182 -20.19 -7.41 6.57
CA SER A 182 -20.67 -8.27 5.49
C SER A 182 -21.01 -7.45 4.23
N PRO A 183 -20.92 -8.02 3.01
CA PRO A 183 -21.26 -7.30 1.78
C PRO A 183 -22.67 -6.68 1.80
N ALA A 184 -23.65 -7.39 2.34
CA ALA A 184 -25.01 -6.87 2.48
C ALA A 184 -25.08 -5.73 3.51
N GLY A 185 -24.33 -5.83 4.61
CA GLY A 185 -24.22 -4.80 5.63
C GLY A 185 -23.54 -3.53 5.09
N ALA A 186 -22.44 -3.68 4.35
CA ALA A 186 -21.75 -2.57 3.70
C ALA A 186 -22.68 -1.80 2.77
N LEU A 187 -23.40 -2.52 1.93
CA LEU A 187 -24.36 -1.94 1.01
C LEU A 187 -25.52 -1.23 1.71
N ALA A 188 -26.06 -1.84 2.78
CA ALA A 188 -27.13 -1.23 3.57
C ALA A 188 -26.66 0.08 4.23
N ARG A 189 -25.45 0.12 4.77
CA ARG A 189 -24.85 1.32 5.37
C ARG A 189 -24.66 2.43 4.31
N PHE A 190 -24.12 2.08 3.14
CA PHE A 190 -23.98 3.00 2.02
C PHE A 190 -25.33 3.58 1.57
N LYS A 191 -26.34 2.73 1.36
CA LYS A 191 -27.71 3.17 0.99
C LYS A 191 -28.36 4.12 2.00
N ASN A 192 -28.06 3.92 3.28
CA ASN A 192 -28.62 4.74 4.35
C ASN A 192 -27.74 5.96 4.69
N GLY A 193 -26.69 6.23 3.91
CA GLY A 193 -25.80 7.38 4.13
C GLY A 193 -24.87 7.26 5.34
N TYR A 194 -24.66 6.03 5.85
CA TYR A 194 -23.71 5.76 6.94
C TYR A 194 -22.31 5.41 6.43
N ALA A 195 -22.11 5.32 5.13
CA ALA A 195 -20.83 5.13 4.47
C ALA A 195 -20.83 5.92 3.16
N ASP A 196 -19.70 6.52 2.81
CA ASP A 196 -19.52 7.29 1.59
C ASP A 196 -19.12 6.41 0.41
N GLY A 197 -18.61 5.22 0.68
CA GLY A 197 -18.25 4.25 -0.33
C GLY A 197 -18.19 2.83 0.21
N VAL A 198 -18.19 1.87 -0.70
CA VAL A 198 -18.01 0.44 -0.41
C VAL A 198 -16.91 -0.10 -1.31
N ILE A 199 -15.91 -0.73 -0.73
CA ILE A 199 -14.82 -1.37 -1.45
C ILE A 199 -14.82 -2.89 -1.23
N GLY A 200 -14.32 -3.64 -2.21
CA GLY A 200 -14.35 -5.09 -2.21
C GLY A 200 -15.69 -5.66 -2.63
N GLY A 201 -15.74 -6.96 -2.71
CA GLY A 201 -16.91 -7.71 -3.18
C GLY A 201 -16.48 -8.88 -4.04
N ARG A 202 -17.43 -9.73 -4.39
CA ARG A 202 -17.24 -10.87 -5.29
C ARG A 202 -18.36 -10.87 -6.33
N PHE A 203 -18.18 -11.57 -7.42
CA PHE A 203 -19.25 -11.79 -8.42
C PHE A 203 -20.56 -12.27 -7.80
N SER A 204 -20.48 -13.09 -6.74
CA SER A 204 -21.66 -13.56 -6.00
C SER A 204 -22.43 -12.46 -5.27
N THR A 205 -21.82 -11.29 -5.05
CA THR A 205 -22.45 -10.13 -4.40
C THR A 205 -23.05 -9.13 -5.39
N LEU A 206 -22.79 -9.28 -6.69
CA LEU A 206 -23.35 -8.43 -7.75
C LEU A 206 -24.89 -8.27 -7.69
N PRO A 207 -25.70 -9.32 -7.41
CA PRO A 207 -27.16 -9.16 -7.33
C PRO A 207 -27.61 -8.14 -6.27
N TYR A 208 -26.87 -7.97 -5.18
CA TYR A 208 -27.18 -6.98 -4.15
C TYR A 208 -26.97 -5.55 -4.66
N PHE A 209 -25.99 -5.35 -5.56
CA PHE A 209 -25.74 -4.05 -6.19
C PHE A 209 -26.78 -3.75 -7.27
N ALA A 210 -27.13 -4.73 -8.10
CA ALA A 210 -28.13 -4.58 -9.17
C ALA A 210 -29.53 -4.25 -8.62
N ALA A 211 -29.89 -4.79 -7.46
CA ALA A 211 -31.15 -4.50 -6.77
C ALA A 211 -31.17 -3.11 -6.10
N SER A 212 -30.03 -2.44 -6.03
CA SER A 212 -29.92 -1.12 -5.45
C SER A 212 -29.81 -0.08 -6.58
N ASN A 213 -30.78 0.79 -6.74
CA ASN A 213 -30.78 1.89 -7.69
C ASN A 213 -29.66 2.91 -7.41
N ILE A 214 -28.42 2.43 -7.18
CA ILE A 214 -27.22 3.22 -6.93
C ILE A 214 -26.68 3.60 -8.29
N GLY A 215 -26.64 4.89 -8.55
CA GLY A 215 -26.08 5.44 -9.78
C GLY A 215 -24.68 4.87 -10.06
N ARG A 216 -24.36 4.75 -11.35
CA ARG A 216 -23.18 4.11 -11.96
C ARG A 216 -21.97 4.01 -11.03
N SER A 217 -21.82 2.84 -10.38
CA SER A 217 -20.58 2.47 -9.73
C SER A 217 -19.51 2.31 -10.81
N ARG A 218 -18.42 3.05 -10.73
CA ARG A 218 -17.21 2.66 -11.44
C ARG A 218 -16.69 1.39 -10.76
N LEU A 219 -16.69 0.28 -11.50
CA LEU A 219 -15.83 -0.85 -11.19
C LEU A 219 -14.40 -0.35 -11.43
N VAL A 220 -13.64 -0.22 -10.37
CA VAL A 220 -12.19 -0.04 -10.37
C VAL A 220 -11.57 -1.41 -10.15
#